data_c18761006d4fb17db7a238a866c556d8
#
_entry.id   c18761006d4fb17db7a238a866c556d8
#
_cell.length_a   1.000
_cell.length_b   1.000
_cell.length_c   1.000
_cell.angle_alpha   90.00
_cell.angle_beta   90.00
_cell.angle_gamma   90.00
#
_symmetry.space_group_name_H-M   'P 1'
#
loop_
_entity.id
_entity.type
_entity.pdbx_description
1 polymer ?
#
loop_
_entity_poly.entity_id
_entity_poly.type
_entity_poly.pdbx_seq_one_letter_code
_entity_poly.pdbx_strand_id
1 'polypeptide(L)'
;MSNAFKTLTNGLLKENPTFVLVLGMCPTLATTTSAINGMSMGLATMFVLICSNTVISLLKNLIPDKVRIPAFIVVIATFVTMVQLVMQAYVPAIYDVLGLFIPLIVVNCIVLGRAEAFAAKNSVGLSALDGIGMGLGFTLALTVLGAIRELLGTGACFGFRIFPDNYGALVFVLAPGAFIALAYLMVIINKIQKK
;
A
#
# COMPACT_ATOMS: atom_id res chain seq x y z
N MET A 1 -6.44 24.41 -9.86
CA MET A 1 -5.70 24.07 -8.63
C MET A 1 -6.59 23.40 -7.58
N SER A 2 -7.85 23.72 -7.46
CA SER A 2 -8.82 23.12 -6.52
C SER A 2 -9.01 21.59 -6.68
N ASN A 3 -9.05 21.08 -7.92
CA ASN A 3 -9.27 19.66 -8.17
C ASN A 3 -8.08 18.77 -7.81
N ALA A 4 -6.84 19.25 -7.98
CA ALA A 4 -5.63 18.49 -7.67
C ALA A 4 -5.46 18.28 -6.16
N PHE A 5 -5.67 19.34 -5.37
CA PHE A 5 -5.59 19.25 -3.90
C PHE A 5 -6.72 18.41 -3.32
N LYS A 6 -7.90 18.46 -3.93
CA LYS A 6 -9.05 17.62 -3.53
C LYS A 6 -8.79 16.15 -3.81
N THR A 7 -8.16 15.82 -4.94
CA THR A 7 -7.78 14.43 -5.27
C THR A 7 -6.76 13.88 -4.27
N LEU A 8 -5.75 14.67 -3.91
CA LEU A 8 -4.74 14.28 -2.94
C LEU A 8 -5.33 14.01 -1.54
N THR A 9 -6.17 14.94 -1.06
CA THR A 9 -6.77 14.84 0.28
C THR A 9 -7.83 13.75 0.36
N ASN A 10 -8.56 13.51 -0.73
CA ASN A 10 -9.52 12.41 -0.81
C ASN A 10 -8.84 11.05 -0.67
N GLY A 11 -7.72 10.83 -1.37
CA GLY A 11 -6.97 9.57 -1.28
C GLY A 11 -6.40 9.29 0.11
N LEU A 12 -6.04 10.34 0.85
CA LEU A 12 -5.44 10.20 2.18
C LEU A 12 -6.47 9.86 3.27
N LEU A 13 -7.64 10.53 3.29
CA LEU A 13 -8.59 10.48 4.41
C LEU A 13 -9.96 9.92 4.02
N LYS A 14 -10.57 10.43 2.95
CA LYS A 14 -11.95 10.07 2.58
C LYS A 14 -12.04 8.75 1.82
N GLU A 15 -11.09 8.48 0.95
CA GLU A 15 -11.01 7.27 0.12
C GLU A 15 -9.75 6.47 0.45
N ASN A 16 -9.43 6.34 1.76
CA ASN A 16 -8.27 5.56 2.16
C ASN A 16 -8.40 4.13 1.62
N PRO A 17 -7.40 3.65 0.84
CA PRO A 17 -7.53 2.39 0.14
C PRO A 17 -7.73 1.19 1.07
N THR A 18 -7.07 1.18 2.22
CA THR A 18 -7.12 0.04 3.15
C THR A 18 -8.32 0.11 4.08
N PHE A 19 -8.61 1.28 4.66
CA PHE A 19 -9.63 1.39 5.70
C PHE A 19 -11.03 1.66 5.16
N VAL A 20 -11.15 2.29 4.00
CA VAL A 20 -12.45 2.64 3.41
C VAL A 20 -12.80 1.74 2.23
N LEU A 21 -11.87 1.57 1.29
CA LEU A 21 -12.10 0.75 0.09
C LEU A 21 -11.82 -0.74 0.33
N VAL A 22 -11.15 -1.10 1.43
CA VAL A 22 -10.77 -2.49 1.78
C VAL A 22 -9.95 -3.14 0.65
N LEU A 23 -9.13 -2.34 -0.02
CA LEU A 23 -8.24 -2.77 -1.11
C LEU A 23 -6.81 -2.97 -0.59
N GLY A 24 -6.06 -3.86 -1.22
CA GLY A 24 -4.66 -4.12 -0.86
C GLY A 24 -4.47 -4.90 0.44
N MET A 25 -5.43 -5.76 0.79
CA MET A 25 -5.38 -6.55 2.02
C MET A 25 -4.24 -7.56 2.03
N CYS A 26 -3.88 -8.12 0.87
CA CYS A 26 -2.83 -9.14 0.77
C CYS A 26 -1.48 -8.65 1.32
N PRO A 27 -0.88 -7.55 0.83
CA PRO A 27 0.34 -7.01 1.42
C PRO A 27 0.11 -6.45 2.83
N THR A 28 -1.07 -5.90 3.11
CA THR A 28 -1.41 -5.38 4.44
C THR A 28 -1.30 -6.46 5.54
N LEU A 29 -1.77 -7.67 5.29
CA LEU A 29 -1.69 -8.76 6.25
C LEU A 29 -0.30 -9.40 6.32
N ALA A 30 0.38 -9.49 5.17
CA ALA A 30 1.65 -10.19 5.05
C ALA A 30 2.84 -9.38 5.59
N THR A 31 2.90 -8.06 5.34
CA THR A 31 4.09 -7.25 5.61
C THR A 31 4.04 -6.44 6.90
N THR A 32 2.87 -6.32 7.54
CA THR A 32 2.69 -5.51 8.75
C THR A 32 3.08 -6.21 10.06
N THR A 33 4.02 -7.15 10.01
CA THR A 33 4.61 -7.74 11.22
C THR A 33 5.48 -6.76 12.00
N SER A 34 6.06 -5.79 11.30
CA SER A 34 6.81 -4.66 11.87
C SER A 34 6.39 -3.36 11.19
N ALA A 35 6.45 -2.23 11.93
CA ALA A 35 6.15 -0.91 11.40
C ALA A 35 7.10 -0.51 10.26
N ILE A 36 8.38 -0.84 10.38
CA ILE A 36 9.40 -0.55 9.36
C ILE A 36 9.11 -1.30 8.06
N ASN A 37 8.75 -2.57 8.15
CA ASN A 37 8.39 -3.38 6.98
C ASN A 37 7.13 -2.85 6.29
N GLY A 38 6.12 -2.48 7.07
CA GLY A 38 4.90 -1.86 6.56
C GLY A 38 5.16 -0.54 5.84
N MET A 39 5.99 0.32 6.42
CA MET A 39 6.38 1.60 5.83
C MET A 39 7.17 1.41 4.52
N SER A 40 8.16 0.53 4.52
CA SER A 40 9.00 0.25 3.34
C SER A 40 8.16 -0.32 2.19
N MET A 41 7.24 -1.25 2.48
CA MET A 41 6.33 -1.81 1.48
C MET A 41 5.35 -0.77 0.95
N GLY A 42 4.85 0.09 1.82
CA GLY A 42 3.97 1.20 1.44
C GLY A 42 4.65 2.17 0.48
N LEU A 43 5.89 2.59 0.79
CA LEU A 43 6.68 3.48 -0.07
C LEU A 43 7.00 2.84 -1.43
N ALA A 44 7.38 1.56 -1.45
CA ALA A 44 7.61 0.82 -2.70
C ALA A 44 6.33 0.77 -3.56
N THR A 45 5.19 0.47 -2.95
CA THR A 45 3.88 0.46 -3.64
C THR A 45 3.50 1.85 -4.14
N MET A 46 3.75 2.91 -3.37
CA MET A 46 3.50 4.30 -3.77
C MET A 46 4.31 4.67 -5.02
N PHE A 47 5.59 4.33 -5.04
CA PHE A 47 6.45 4.60 -6.21
C PHE A 47 5.95 3.87 -7.46
N VAL A 48 5.65 2.57 -7.33
CA VAL A 48 5.08 1.79 -8.45
C VAL A 48 3.75 2.38 -8.92
N LEU A 49 2.88 2.80 -7.99
CA LEU A 49 1.58 3.38 -8.30
C LEU A 49 1.71 4.68 -9.11
N ILE A 50 2.62 5.58 -8.71
CA ILE A 50 2.87 6.84 -9.43
C ILE A 50 3.37 6.56 -10.85
N CYS A 51 4.39 5.71 -10.97
CA CYS A 51 4.99 5.40 -12.27
C CYS A 51 4.02 4.66 -13.20
N SER A 52 3.33 3.64 -12.70
CA SER A 52 2.38 2.86 -13.49
C SER A 52 1.18 3.69 -13.92
N ASN A 53 0.57 4.48 -13.04
CA ASN A 53 -0.55 5.35 -13.38
C ASN A 53 -0.16 6.40 -14.44
N THR A 54 1.05 6.95 -14.35
CA THR A 54 1.58 7.91 -15.32
C THR A 54 1.71 7.28 -16.70
N VAL A 55 2.36 6.12 -16.79
CA VAL A 55 2.59 5.41 -18.06
C VAL A 55 1.28 4.88 -18.65
N ILE A 56 0.40 4.32 -17.82
CA ILE A 56 -0.91 3.82 -18.27
C ILE A 56 -1.77 4.97 -18.83
N SER A 57 -1.74 6.13 -18.19
CA SER A 57 -2.46 7.31 -18.69
C SER A 57 -1.89 7.84 -20.02
N LEU A 58 -0.60 7.65 -20.28
CA LEU A 58 0.02 7.94 -21.59
C LEU A 58 -0.39 6.94 -22.64
N LEU A 59 -0.40 5.64 -22.32
CA LEU A 59 -0.67 4.54 -23.23
C LEU A 59 -2.16 4.24 -23.44
N LYS A 60 -3.06 4.88 -22.71
CA LYS A 60 -4.51 4.56 -22.71
C LYS A 60 -5.16 4.57 -24.09
N ASN A 61 -4.68 5.42 -25.01
CA ASN A 61 -5.21 5.53 -26.37
C ASN A 61 -4.67 4.47 -27.33
N LEU A 62 -3.58 3.77 -26.95
CA LEU A 62 -2.91 2.77 -27.77
C LEU A 62 -3.41 1.35 -27.44
N ILE A 63 -3.94 1.13 -26.24
CA ILE A 63 -4.33 -0.18 -25.75
C ILE A 63 -5.81 -0.42 -26.05
N PRO A 64 -6.17 -1.43 -26.86
CA PRO A 64 -7.57 -1.80 -27.11
C PRO A 64 -8.22 -2.38 -25.84
N ASP A 65 -9.53 -2.11 -25.68
CA ASP A 65 -10.29 -2.49 -24.47
C ASP A 65 -10.24 -3.99 -24.13
N LYS A 66 -10.15 -4.86 -25.15
CA LYS A 66 -10.15 -6.32 -24.97
C LYS A 66 -8.90 -6.86 -24.25
N VAL A 67 -7.76 -6.17 -24.33
CA VAL A 67 -6.47 -6.60 -23.76
C VAL A 67 -5.95 -5.61 -22.70
N ARG A 68 -6.81 -4.76 -22.18
CA ARG A 68 -6.44 -3.67 -21.28
C ARG A 68 -5.82 -4.19 -19.96
N ILE A 69 -6.48 -5.15 -19.30
CA ILE A 69 -6.03 -5.69 -18.01
C ILE A 69 -4.67 -6.39 -18.12
N PRO A 70 -4.44 -7.33 -19.07
CA PRO A 70 -3.13 -7.94 -19.28
C PRO A 70 -2.03 -6.92 -19.59
N ALA A 71 -2.33 -5.90 -20.39
CA ALA A 71 -1.37 -4.86 -20.72
C ALA A 71 -0.96 -4.03 -19.48
N PHE A 72 -1.91 -3.68 -18.60
CA PHE A 72 -1.62 -2.98 -17.35
C PHE A 72 -0.75 -3.80 -16.41
N ILE A 73 -1.01 -5.11 -16.31
CA ILE A 73 -0.19 -6.02 -15.50
C ILE A 73 1.26 -6.04 -15.98
N VAL A 74 1.50 -6.07 -17.29
CA VAL A 74 2.87 -6.03 -17.85
C VAL A 74 3.59 -4.73 -17.49
N VAL A 75 2.92 -3.58 -17.63
CA VAL A 75 3.49 -2.28 -17.25
C VAL A 75 3.82 -2.23 -15.76
N ILE A 76 2.89 -2.67 -14.90
CA ILE A 76 3.10 -2.70 -13.46
C ILE A 76 4.26 -3.65 -13.11
N ALA A 77 4.30 -4.83 -13.70
CA ALA A 77 5.37 -5.82 -13.48
C ALA A 77 6.75 -5.28 -13.83
N THR A 78 6.87 -4.51 -14.90
CA THR A 78 8.13 -3.86 -15.29
C THR A 78 8.63 -2.92 -14.20
N PHE A 79 7.77 -2.06 -13.66
CA PHE A 79 8.15 -1.15 -12.57
C PHE A 79 8.46 -1.88 -11.26
N VAL A 80 7.70 -2.94 -10.95
CA VAL A 80 7.97 -3.75 -9.75
C VAL A 80 9.31 -4.45 -9.87
N THR A 81 9.68 -4.98 -11.02
CA THR A 81 11.01 -5.58 -11.26
C THR A 81 12.12 -4.54 -11.11
N MET A 82 11.93 -3.31 -11.61
CA MET A 82 12.89 -2.22 -11.40
C MET A 82 13.08 -1.92 -9.91
N VAL A 83 11.99 -1.79 -9.16
CA VAL A 83 12.04 -1.55 -7.70
C VAL A 83 12.75 -2.70 -6.99
N GLN A 84 12.46 -3.94 -7.38
CA GLN A 84 13.10 -5.13 -6.81
C GLN A 84 14.62 -5.11 -7.00
N LEU A 85 15.10 -4.82 -8.20
CA LEU A 85 16.53 -4.72 -8.50
C LEU A 85 17.20 -3.59 -7.74
N VAL A 86 16.54 -2.42 -7.64
CA VAL A 86 17.07 -1.27 -6.89
C VAL A 86 17.15 -1.60 -5.40
N MET A 87 16.13 -2.21 -4.83
CA MET A 87 16.13 -2.61 -3.41
C MET A 87 17.22 -3.65 -3.13
N GLN A 88 17.41 -4.62 -4.02
CA GLN A 88 18.46 -5.63 -3.89
C GLN A 88 19.84 -5.01 -3.91
N ALA A 89 20.06 -3.97 -4.73
CA ALA A 89 21.37 -3.31 -4.87
C ALA A 89 21.68 -2.37 -3.71
N TYR A 90 20.70 -1.60 -3.22
CA TYR A 90 20.95 -0.51 -2.28
C TYR A 90 20.58 -0.84 -0.82
N VAL A 91 19.60 -1.71 -0.60
CA VAL A 91 19.08 -2.01 0.74
C VAL A 91 18.85 -3.52 0.92
N PRO A 92 19.92 -4.33 0.90
CA PRO A 92 19.79 -5.78 0.96
C PRO A 92 19.11 -6.27 2.26
N ALA A 93 19.33 -5.60 3.39
CA ALA A 93 18.70 -5.97 4.67
C ALA A 93 17.17 -5.92 4.65
N ILE A 94 16.58 -4.94 3.97
CA ILE A 94 15.13 -4.86 3.81
C ILE A 94 14.66 -5.82 2.71
N TYR A 95 15.47 -6.00 1.68
CA TYR A 95 15.16 -6.94 0.60
C TYR A 95 15.06 -8.38 1.09
N ASP A 96 15.92 -8.82 2.00
CA ASP A 96 15.88 -10.18 2.56
C ASP A 96 14.53 -10.49 3.26
N VAL A 97 13.90 -9.49 3.85
CA VAL A 97 12.61 -9.63 4.53
C VAL A 97 11.42 -9.44 3.57
N LEU A 98 11.50 -8.44 2.68
CA LEU A 98 10.39 -8.06 1.81
C LEU A 98 10.43 -8.70 0.42
N GLY A 99 11.54 -9.30 0.01
CA GLY A 99 11.74 -9.81 -1.36
C GLY A 99 10.66 -10.77 -1.84
N LEU A 100 10.14 -11.61 -0.94
CA LEU A 100 9.03 -12.52 -1.24
C LEU A 100 7.68 -11.78 -1.42
N PHE A 101 7.54 -10.58 -0.87
CA PHE A 101 6.29 -9.81 -0.90
C PHE A 101 6.27 -8.74 -1.99
N ILE A 102 7.42 -8.37 -2.57
CA ILE A 102 7.50 -7.39 -3.66
C ILE A 102 6.68 -7.83 -4.89
N PRO A 103 6.70 -9.09 -5.35
CA PRO A 103 5.85 -9.55 -6.45
C PRO A 103 4.35 -9.38 -6.20
N LEU A 104 3.91 -9.35 -4.92
CA LEU A 104 2.51 -9.09 -4.58
C LEU A 104 2.04 -7.68 -4.98
N ILE A 105 2.97 -6.73 -5.21
CA ILE A 105 2.61 -5.39 -5.70
C ILE A 105 2.04 -5.47 -7.11
N VAL A 106 2.48 -6.41 -7.95
CA VAL A 106 1.99 -6.58 -9.34
C VAL A 106 0.49 -6.88 -9.37
N VAL A 107 0.06 -7.77 -8.48
CA VAL A 107 -1.35 -8.20 -8.38
C VAL A 107 -2.13 -7.44 -7.31
N ASN A 108 -1.56 -6.37 -6.78
CA ASN A 108 -2.21 -5.57 -5.75
C ASN A 108 -3.47 -4.89 -6.30
N CYS A 109 -4.59 -5.15 -5.64
CA CYS A 109 -5.90 -4.60 -6.03
C CYS A 109 -5.92 -3.06 -6.06
N ILE A 110 -5.08 -2.38 -5.26
CA ILE A 110 -4.98 -0.93 -5.29
C ILE A 110 -4.35 -0.47 -6.60
N VAL A 111 -3.20 -1.05 -6.97
CA VAL A 111 -2.45 -0.64 -8.17
C VAL A 111 -3.27 -0.91 -9.42
N LEU A 112 -3.80 -2.12 -9.56
CA LEU A 112 -4.61 -2.50 -10.71
C LEU A 112 -5.94 -1.76 -10.75
N GLY A 113 -6.61 -1.62 -9.60
CA GLY A 113 -7.89 -0.91 -9.49
C GLY A 113 -7.78 0.58 -9.85
N ARG A 114 -6.71 1.27 -9.42
CA ARG A 114 -6.48 2.68 -9.77
C ARG A 114 -6.02 2.86 -11.22
N ALA A 115 -5.25 1.92 -11.75
CA ALA A 115 -4.86 1.90 -13.15
C ALA A 115 -6.09 1.90 -14.07
N GLU A 116 -7.08 1.07 -13.78
CA GLU A 116 -8.29 0.95 -14.61
C GLU A 116 -9.35 2.00 -14.27
N ALA A 117 -9.63 2.23 -12.99
CA ALA A 117 -10.70 3.14 -12.57
C ALA A 117 -10.35 4.62 -12.81
N PHE A 118 -9.09 5.00 -12.67
CA PHE A 118 -8.66 6.40 -12.69
C PHE A 118 -7.67 6.70 -13.82
N ALA A 119 -6.53 6.02 -13.91
CA ALA A 119 -5.47 6.35 -14.84
C ALA A 119 -5.90 6.19 -16.32
N ALA A 120 -6.68 5.17 -16.62
CA ALA A 120 -7.20 4.94 -17.96
C ALA A 120 -8.20 6.01 -18.45
N LYS A 121 -8.79 6.79 -17.56
CA LYS A 121 -9.84 7.77 -17.89
C LYS A 121 -9.40 9.22 -17.77
N ASN A 122 -8.40 9.49 -16.93
CA ASN A 122 -7.96 10.86 -16.60
C ASN A 122 -6.66 11.25 -17.33
N SER A 123 -6.27 12.53 -17.17
CA SER A 123 -5.01 13.05 -17.67
C SER A 123 -3.82 12.59 -16.85
N VAL A 124 -2.65 12.59 -17.46
CA VAL A 124 -1.38 12.11 -16.86
C VAL A 124 -1.08 12.80 -15.52
N GLY A 125 -1.22 14.13 -15.46
CA GLY A 125 -0.95 14.88 -14.24
C GLY A 125 -1.88 14.54 -13.07
N LEU A 126 -3.18 14.36 -13.33
CA LEU A 126 -4.14 13.96 -12.33
C LEU A 126 -3.91 12.51 -11.88
N SER A 127 -3.50 11.63 -12.80
CA SER A 127 -3.20 10.23 -12.49
C SER A 127 -1.95 10.08 -11.61
N ALA A 128 -0.94 10.92 -11.81
CA ALA A 128 0.24 10.97 -10.95
C ALA A 128 -0.12 11.46 -9.53
N LEU A 129 -0.92 12.53 -9.43
CA LEU A 129 -1.38 13.07 -8.15
C LEU A 129 -2.27 12.07 -7.38
N ASP A 130 -3.11 11.34 -8.08
CA ASP A 130 -3.90 10.26 -7.49
C ASP A 130 -3.00 9.14 -6.95
N GLY A 131 -1.97 8.76 -7.71
CA GLY A 131 -0.95 7.79 -7.27
C GLY A 131 -0.26 8.21 -5.97
N ILE A 132 0.09 9.50 -5.83
CA ILE A 132 0.68 10.05 -4.60
C ILE A 132 -0.33 9.99 -3.44
N GLY A 133 -1.55 10.46 -3.63
CA GLY A 133 -2.58 10.49 -2.60
C GLY A 133 -2.94 9.11 -2.07
N MET A 134 -3.21 8.17 -2.96
CA MET A 134 -3.53 6.79 -2.61
C MET A 134 -2.33 6.04 -2.03
N GLY A 135 -1.13 6.27 -2.58
CA GLY A 135 0.10 5.67 -2.08
C GLY A 135 0.46 6.13 -0.67
N LEU A 136 0.31 7.41 -0.37
CA LEU A 136 0.48 7.95 0.99
C LEU A 136 -0.56 7.40 1.95
N GLY A 137 -1.83 7.34 1.54
CA GLY A 137 -2.91 6.75 2.34
C GLY A 137 -2.64 5.28 2.67
N PHE A 138 -2.13 4.52 1.70
CA PHE A 138 -1.75 3.13 1.89
C PHE A 138 -0.55 2.96 2.82
N THR A 139 0.50 3.75 2.61
CA THR A 139 1.71 3.73 3.45
C THR A 139 1.37 4.04 4.91
N LEU A 140 0.55 5.05 5.14
CA LEU A 140 0.10 5.43 6.47
C LEU A 140 -0.70 4.30 7.13
N ALA A 141 -1.63 3.69 6.39
CA ALA A 141 -2.43 2.56 6.88
C ALA A 141 -1.55 1.36 7.28
N LEU A 142 -0.59 0.97 6.42
CA LEU A 142 0.36 -0.11 6.72
C LEU A 142 1.24 0.19 7.93
N THR A 143 1.72 1.43 8.06
CA THR A 143 2.58 1.83 9.17
C THR A 143 1.83 1.81 10.49
N VAL A 144 0.61 2.35 10.53
CA VAL A 144 -0.24 2.35 11.73
C VAL A 144 -0.60 0.93 12.14
N LEU A 145 -1.02 0.09 11.19
CA LEU A 145 -1.36 -1.30 11.49
C LEU A 145 -0.12 -2.09 11.94
N GLY A 146 1.03 -1.88 11.28
CA GLY A 146 2.31 -2.49 11.66
C GLY A 146 2.75 -2.07 13.05
N ALA A 147 2.66 -0.79 13.40
CA ALA A 147 2.99 -0.29 14.73
C ALA A 147 2.11 -0.89 15.83
N ILE A 148 0.80 -1.00 15.61
CA ILE A 148 -0.13 -1.62 16.57
C ILE A 148 0.17 -3.10 16.74
N ARG A 149 0.40 -3.83 15.64
CA ARG A 149 0.74 -5.26 15.70
C ARG A 149 2.08 -5.52 16.36
N GLU A 150 3.10 -4.71 16.07
CA GLU A 150 4.41 -4.79 16.70
C GLU A 150 4.31 -4.49 18.21
N LEU A 151 3.53 -3.47 18.60
CA LEU A 151 3.31 -3.13 20.00
C LEU A 151 2.60 -4.25 20.78
N LEU A 152 1.55 -4.84 20.21
CA LEU A 152 0.77 -5.90 20.84
C LEU A 152 1.47 -7.27 20.79
N GLY A 153 2.26 -7.54 19.74
CA GLY A 153 2.91 -8.81 19.51
C GLY A 153 4.25 -8.97 20.21
N THR A 154 5.10 -7.95 20.15
CA THR A 154 6.47 -7.98 20.69
C THR A 154 6.72 -6.94 21.79
N GLY A 155 5.77 -6.04 22.05
CA GLY A 155 5.96 -4.94 23.01
C GLY A 155 6.99 -3.90 22.55
N ALA A 156 7.37 -3.94 21.26
CA ALA A 156 8.26 -2.98 20.62
C ALA A 156 7.48 -2.06 19.68
N CYS A 157 8.02 -0.90 19.38
CA CYS A 157 7.52 0.01 18.37
C CYS A 157 8.72 0.60 17.62
N PHE A 158 8.78 0.43 16.30
CA PHE A 158 9.92 0.82 15.46
C PHE A 158 11.26 0.24 15.93
N GLY A 159 11.25 -0.99 16.46
CA GLY A 159 12.46 -1.65 16.98
C GLY A 159 12.89 -1.21 18.39
N PHE A 160 12.22 -0.23 19.00
CA PHE A 160 12.46 0.16 20.40
C PHE A 160 11.55 -0.64 21.33
N ARG A 161 12.13 -1.40 22.25
CA ARG A 161 11.37 -2.15 23.27
C ARG A 161 10.76 -1.22 24.29
N ILE A 162 9.44 -1.33 24.45
CA ILE A 162 8.66 -0.52 25.41
C ILE A 162 8.24 -1.38 26.61
N PHE A 163 7.93 -2.67 26.38
CA PHE A 163 7.48 -3.60 27.40
C PHE A 163 8.45 -4.80 27.57
N PRO A 164 8.56 -5.38 28.78
CA PRO A 164 9.35 -6.59 29.01
C PRO A 164 8.77 -7.82 28.29
N ASP A 165 9.62 -8.76 27.93
CA ASP A 165 9.37 -9.91 27.04
C ASP A 165 8.19 -10.84 27.44
N ASN A 166 7.63 -10.71 28.64
CA ASN A 166 6.57 -11.58 29.17
C ASN A 166 5.14 -11.20 28.73
N TYR A 167 4.94 -10.12 27.99
CA TYR A 167 3.60 -9.62 27.62
C TYR A 167 3.26 -9.75 26.12
N GLY A 168 4.14 -10.29 25.30
CA GLY A 168 3.91 -10.46 23.86
C GLY A 168 2.83 -11.50 23.56
N ALA A 169 1.69 -11.07 23.01
CA ALA A 169 0.67 -11.96 22.51
C ALA A 169 1.02 -12.44 21.09
N LEU A 170 1.64 -13.61 20.97
CA LEU A 170 2.08 -14.20 19.70
C LEU A 170 0.97 -14.27 18.64
N VAL A 171 -0.29 -14.33 19.09
CA VAL A 171 -1.47 -14.33 18.21
C VAL A 171 -1.53 -13.07 17.32
N PHE A 172 -1.06 -11.90 17.80
CA PHE A 172 -1.08 -10.65 17.01
C PHE A 172 0.05 -10.58 15.97
N VAL A 173 1.11 -11.36 16.11
CA VAL A 173 2.15 -11.51 15.08
C VAL A 173 1.65 -12.39 13.94
N LEU A 174 0.81 -13.37 14.22
CA LEU A 174 0.22 -14.29 13.25
C LEU A 174 -0.90 -13.60 12.43
N ALA A 175 -1.25 -14.20 11.29
CA ALA A 175 -2.28 -13.71 10.39
C ALA A 175 -3.67 -13.47 11.04
N PRO A 176 -4.19 -14.36 11.93
CA PRO A 176 -5.47 -14.11 12.61
C PRO A 176 -5.49 -12.81 13.41
N GLY A 177 -4.40 -12.47 14.09
CA GLY A 177 -4.29 -11.23 14.85
C GLY A 177 -4.27 -9.98 13.96
N ALA A 178 -3.73 -10.10 12.75
CA ALA A 178 -3.79 -9.01 11.76
C ALA A 178 -5.23 -8.65 11.38
N PHE A 179 -6.07 -9.66 11.18
CA PHE A 179 -7.50 -9.44 10.88
C PHE A 179 -8.24 -8.77 12.04
N ILE A 180 -7.98 -9.20 13.28
CA ILE A 180 -8.61 -8.63 14.47
C ILE A 180 -8.16 -7.17 14.64
N ALA A 181 -6.86 -6.87 14.55
CA ALA A 181 -6.34 -5.52 14.66
C ALA A 181 -6.89 -4.61 13.56
N LEU A 182 -6.97 -5.09 12.31
CA LEU A 182 -7.53 -4.34 11.20
C LEU A 182 -9.02 -4.06 11.41
N ALA A 183 -9.82 -5.06 11.80
CA ALA A 183 -11.24 -4.89 12.06
C ALA A 183 -11.49 -3.82 13.14
N TYR A 184 -10.69 -3.84 14.20
CA TYR A 184 -10.80 -2.86 15.29
C TYR A 184 -10.47 -1.44 14.81
N LEU A 185 -9.41 -1.29 14.02
CA LEU A 185 -9.03 -0.03 13.40
C LEU A 185 -10.12 0.50 12.46
N MET A 186 -10.71 -0.35 11.63
CA MET A 186 -11.79 0.03 10.73
C MET A 186 -13.01 0.56 11.49
N VAL A 187 -13.38 -0.07 12.60
CA VAL A 187 -14.48 0.40 13.45
C VAL A 187 -14.19 1.77 14.04
N ILE A 188 -12.96 1.99 14.55
CA ILE A 188 -12.54 3.27 15.12
C ILE A 188 -12.58 4.37 14.04
N ILE A 189 -11.99 4.13 12.88
CA ILE A 189 -11.93 5.11 11.79
C ILE A 189 -13.34 5.45 11.27
N ASN A 190 -14.20 4.43 11.07
CA ASN A 190 -15.59 4.66 10.66
C ASN A 190 -16.38 5.48 11.69
N LYS A 191 -16.11 5.28 12.97
CA LYS A 191 -16.75 6.07 14.04
C LYS A 191 -16.29 7.52 14.04
N ILE A 192 -15.00 7.75 13.71
CA ILE A 192 -14.43 9.10 13.60
C ILE A 192 -14.94 9.82 12.34
N GLN A 193 -15.07 9.13 11.22
CA GLN A 193 -15.56 9.70 9.96
C GLN A 193 -17.08 10.02 9.98
N LYS A 194 -17.85 9.31 10.81
CA LYS A 194 -19.30 9.56 10.95
C LYS A 194 -19.62 10.74 11.89
N LYS A 195 -18.65 11.31 12.56
CA LYS A 195 -18.82 12.44 13.46
C LYS A 195 -18.35 13.75 12.79
#